data_009b6cf351bbf55ad5fe59e894eb8aa9
#
_entry.id   009b6cf351bbf55ad5fe59e894eb8aa9
#
_cell.length_a   1.000
_cell.length_b   1.000
_cell.length_c   1.000
_cell.angle_alpha   90.00
_cell.angle_beta   90.00
_cell.angle_gamma   90.00
#
_symmetry.space_group_name_H-M   'P 1'
#
loop_
_entity.id
_entity.type
_entity.pdbx_description
1 polymer ?
#
loop_
_entity_poly.entity_id
_entity_poly.type
_entity_poly.pdbx_seq_one_letter_code
_entity_poly.pdbx_strand_id
1 'polypeptide(L)'
;LGFKPVLTTEFAASTNDFFAVVTELKDAQPDMVVLVGRVQNDIRLARQLAESGIKAGAVVAVAAGIQGFQDGLGNLAERFVGPSQWEPVSQHEPDYGPTSEQVVGSLRQDGHLRVDYPMAQAYAAGVIVQRCLEEIGSANSQALRDAASSLTFSTFYGNFQIDPDTGIQVGRETLLVQWQEGRKLIVWPPQLTQDALVYPWR
;
A
#
# COMPACT_ATOMS: atom_id res chain seq x y z
N LEU A 1 4.49 -4.81 20.71
CA LEU A 1 3.06 -5.00 20.45
C LEU A 1 2.53 -6.35 20.96
N GLY A 2 3.40 -7.27 21.42
CA GLY A 2 2.98 -8.53 22.06
C GLY A 2 2.53 -9.64 21.10
N PHE A 3 2.69 -9.47 19.79
CA PHE A 3 2.44 -10.56 18.83
C PHE A 3 3.45 -11.67 18.98
N LYS A 4 2.95 -12.93 18.94
CA LYS A 4 3.78 -14.12 18.99
C LYS A 4 3.64 -14.87 17.66
N PRO A 5 4.70 -15.02 16.85
CA PRO A 5 4.63 -15.83 15.64
C PRO A 5 4.42 -17.29 16.01
N VAL A 6 3.38 -17.91 15.45
CA VAL A 6 3.06 -19.35 15.61
C VAL A 6 3.51 -20.16 14.41
N LEU A 7 3.62 -19.50 13.25
CA LEU A 7 4.14 -20.04 12.00
C LEU A 7 4.87 -18.94 11.24
N THR A 8 6.03 -19.26 10.70
CA THR A 8 6.73 -18.46 9.70
C THR A 8 7.19 -19.39 8.60
N THR A 9 6.78 -19.13 7.36
CA THR A 9 7.15 -19.93 6.21
C THR A 9 7.54 -19.06 5.04
N GLU A 10 8.45 -19.53 4.22
CA GLU A 10 8.93 -18.83 3.03
C GLU A 10 8.58 -19.61 1.77
N PHE A 11 8.37 -18.89 0.68
CA PHE A 11 8.09 -19.47 -0.62
C PHE A 11 8.83 -18.75 -1.74
N ALA A 12 9.16 -19.49 -2.80
CA ALA A 12 9.81 -18.91 -3.97
C ALA A 12 8.83 -18.01 -4.74
N ALA A 13 9.37 -16.97 -5.38
CA ALA A 13 8.56 -16.08 -6.23
C ALA A 13 7.84 -16.80 -7.39
N SER A 14 8.35 -17.97 -7.80
CA SER A 14 7.75 -18.85 -8.82
C SER A 14 6.65 -19.78 -8.30
N THR A 15 6.37 -19.78 -6.99
CA THR A 15 5.34 -20.63 -6.39
C THR A 15 3.96 -20.27 -6.94
N ASN A 16 3.24 -21.28 -7.42
CA ASN A 16 1.91 -21.12 -8.00
C ASN A 16 0.82 -21.84 -7.19
N ASP A 17 1.19 -22.81 -6.37
CA ASP A 17 0.31 -23.57 -5.49
C ASP A 17 0.77 -23.41 -4.04
N PHE A 18 -0.14 -23.02 -3.18
CA PHE A 18 0.07 -22.76 -1.76
C PHE A 18 -0.66 -23.74 -0.85
N PHE A 19 -1.11 -24.87 -1.38
CA PHE A 19 -1.86 -25.87 -0.61
C PHE A 19 -1.14 -26.30 0.67
N ALA A 20 0.17 -26.53 0.59
CA ALA A 20 0.98 -26.89 1.76
C ALA A 20 0.99 -25.78 2.80
N VAL A 21 1.22 -24.51 2.37
CA VAL A 21 1.22 -23.33 3.25
C VAL A 21 -0.14 -23.16 3.92
N VAL A 22 -1.23 -23.31 3.17
CA VAL A 22 -2.59 -23.20 3.70
C VAL A 22 -2.88 -24.33 4.70
N THR A 23 -2.36 -25.53 4.48
CA THR A 23 -2.50 -26.67 5.41
C THR A 23 -1.78 -26.37 6.72
N GLU A 24 -0.52 -25.91 6.67
CA GLU A 24 0.25 -25.50 7.84
C GLU A 24 -0.45 -24.37 8.62
N LEU A 25 -1.02 -23.38 7.92
CA LEU A 25 -1.79 -22.30 8.56
C LEU A 25 -3.04 -22.83 9.28
N LYS A 26 -3.75 -23.81 8.70
CA LYS A 26 -4.89 -24.45 9.37
C LYS A 26 -4.50 -25.15 10.65
N ASP A 27 -3.38 -25.87 10.63
CA ASP A 27 -2.88 -26.61 11.80
C ASP A 27 -2.39 -25.65 12.90
N ALA A 28 -1.78 -24.53 12.49
CA ALA A 28 -1.27 -23.51 13.41
C ALA A 28 -2.38 -22.64 14.05
N GLN A 29 -3.56 -22.57 13.44
CA GLN A 29 -4.73 -21.77 13.91
C GLN A 29 -4.36 -20.33 14.34
N PRO A 30 -3.77 -19.51 13.48
CA PRO A 30 -3.34 -18.18 13.84
C PRO A 30 -4.52 -17.22 14.02
N ASP A 31 -4.42 -16.30 14.98
CA ASP A 31 -5.38 -15.19 15.12
C ASP A 31 -5.24 -14.18 13.98
N MET A 32 -4.03 -14.01 13.45
CA MET A 32 -3.71 -13.12 12.34
C MET A 32 -2.75 -13.77 11.35
N VAL A 33 -3.03 -13.58 10.06
CA VAL A 33 -2.14 -14.00 8.96
C VAL A 33 -1.60 -12.77 8.27
N VAL A 34 -0.29 -12.74 8.00
CA VAL A 34 0.37 -11.69 7.23
C VAL A 34 1.04 -12.29 6.00
N LEU A 35 0.62 -11.86 4.82
CA LEU A 35 1.16 -12.28 3.53
C LEU A 35 2.08 -11.18 2.99
N VAL A 36 3.32 -11.56 2.67
CA VAL A 36 4.33 -10.65 2.12
C VAL A 36 4.93 -11.30 0.88
N GLY A 37 4.32 -11.08 -0.26
CA GLY A 37 4.74 -11.65 -1.53
C GLY A 37 4.73 -10.64 -2.67
N ARG A 38 5.01 -11.11 -3.88
CA ARG A 38 4.69 -10.35 -5.09
C ARG A 38 3.19 -10.37 -5.30
N VAL A 39 2.66 -9.39 -6.01
CA VAL A 39 1.21 -9.23 -6.26
C VAL A 39 0.54 -10.55 -6.67
N GLN A 40 1.13 -11.30 -7.61
CA GLN A 40 0.55 -12.54 -8.10
C GLN A 40 0.61 -13.68 -7.06
N ASN A 41 1.65 -13.73 -6.22
CA ASN A 41 1.73 -14.69 -5.12
C ASN A 41 0.67 -14.39 -4.06
N ASP A 42 0.55 -13.11 -3.66
CA ASP A 42 -0.45 -12.70 -2.67
C ASP A 42 -1.87 -13.00 -3.17
N ILE A 43 -2.20 -12.71 -4.45
CA ILE A 43 -3.50 -13.02 -5.03
C ILE A 43 -3.79 -14.53 -5.00
N ARG A 44 -2.84 -15.38 -5.38
CA ARG A 44 -3.02 -16.84 -5.41
C ARG A 44 -3.17 -17.41 -4.00
N LEU A 45 -2.30 -17.02 -3.07
CA LEU A 45 -2.37 -17.46 -1.69
C LEU A 45 -3.65 -16.95 -1.01
N ALA A 46 -4.02 -15.70 -1.21
CA ALA A 46 -5.27 -15.13 -0.69
C ALA A 46 -6.51 -15.88 -1.20
N ARG A 47 -6.51 -16.28 -2.48
CA ARG A 47 -7.59 -17.11 -3.05
C ARG A 47 -7.70 -18.45 -2.33
N GLN A 48 -6.59 -19.17 -2.21
CA GLN A 48 -6.57 -20.48 -1.55
C GLN A 48 -6.93 -20.37 -0.06
N LEU A 49 -6.50 -19.32 0.63
CA LEU A 49 -6.93 -19.04 2.00
C LEU A 49 -8.44 -18.82 2.07
N ALA A 50 -8.99 -17.96 1.20
CA ALA A 50 -10.41 -17.63 1.19
C ALA A 50 -11.28 -18.85 0.93
N GLU A 51 -10.85 -19.77 0.05
CA GLU A 51 -11.54 -21.00 -0.31
C GLU A 51 -11.33 -22.12 0.72
N SER A 52 -10.30 -22.03 1.54
CA SER A 52 -9.90 -23.08 2.47
C SER A 52 -10.82 -23.24 3.68
N GLY A 53 -11.62 -22.23 4.01
CA GLY A 53 -12.45 -22.18 5.22
C GLY A 53 -11.66 -21.95 6.53
N ILE A 54 -10.39 -21.54 6.45
CA ILE A 54 -9.60 -21.14 7.63
C ILE A 54 -10.31 -20.00 8.37
N LYS A 55 -10.25 -20.05 9.69
CA LYS A 55 -10.74 -18.98 10.56
C LYS A 55 -9.58 -18.17 11.06
N ALA A 56 -9.64 -16.85 10.87
CA ALA A 56 -8.67 -15.92 11.40
C ALA A 56 -9.38 -14.63 11.79
N GLY A 57 -8.85 -13.93 12.79
CA GLY A 57 -9.34 -12.61 13.17
C GLY A 57 -9.04 -11.58 12.07
N ALA A 58 -7.83 -11.60 11.53
CA ALA A 58 -7.42 -10.70 10.45
C ALA A 58 -6.51 -11.39 9.44
N VAL A 59 -6.62 -11.00 8.17
CA VAL A 59 -5.66 -11.37 7.12
C VAL A 59 -5.16 -10.10 6.44
N VAL A 60 -3.87 -9.87 6.55
CA VAL A 60 -3.16 -8.75 5.94
C VAL A 60 -2.38 -9.27 4.74
N ALA A 61 -2.55 -8.65 3.58
CA ALA A 61 -1.77 -8.94 2.39
C ALA A 61 -1.17 -7.64 1.84
N VAL A 62 0.12 -7.62 1.52
CA VAL A 62 0.78 -6.43 0.97
C VAL A 62 0.09 -5.99 -0.32
N ALA A 63 -0.30 -6.93 -1.17
CA ALA A 63 -1.02 -6.63 -2.41
C ALA A 63 -2.46 -6.15 -2.19
N ALA A 64 -3.08 -6.32 -1.01
CA ALA A 64 -4.45 -5.87 -0.79
C ALA A 64 -4.60 -4.33 -0.79
N GLY A 65 -3.50 -3.59 -0.72
CA GLY A 65 -3.49 -2.13 -0.88
C GLY A 65 -3.71 -1.64 -2.31
N ILE A 66 -3.68 -2.52 -3.33
CA ILE A 66 -3.82 -2.13 -4.72
C ILE A 66 -5.08 -2.72 -5.37
N GLN A 67 -5.62 -2.02 -6.38
CA GLN A 67 -6.83 -2.42 -7.09
C GLN A 67 -6.68 -3.80 -7.77
N GLY A 68 -5.50 -4.11 -8.29
CA GLY A 68 -5.23 -5.40 -8.94
C GLY A 68 -5.45 -6.62 -8.04
N PHE A 69 -5.42 -6.46 -6.72
CA PHE A 69 -5.76 -7.52 -5.77
C PHE A 69 -7.26 -7.87 -5.87
N GLN A 70 -8.12 -6.87 -5.81
CA GLN A 70 -9.56 -7.07 -5.95
C GLN A 70 -9.94 -7.53 -7.36
N ASP A 71 -9.31 -6.99 -8.40
CA ASP A 71 -9.54 -7.43 -9.79
C ASP A 71 -9.18 -8.91 -9.97
N GLY A 72 -8.15 -9.40 -9.28
CA GLY A 72 -7.74 -10.80 -9.31
C GLY A 72 -8.61 -11.74 -8.47
N LEU A 73 -9.24 -11.25 -7.41
CA LEU A 73 -9.98 -12.07 -6.44
C LEU A 73 -11.50 -11.93 -6.53
N GLY A 74 -12.00 -10.80 -7.05
CA GLY A 74 -13.41 -10.47 -7.01
C GLY A 74 -13.93 -10.43 -5.56
N ASN A 75 -15.07 -11.08 -5.30
CA ASN A 75 -15.69 -11.12 -3.98
C ASN A 75 -14.82 -11.84 -2.91
N LEU A 76 -13.80 -12.61 -3.31
CA LEU A 76 -12.90 -13.25 -2.35
C LEU A 76 -11.97 -12.25 -1.67
N ALA A 77 -11.80 -11.03 -2.21
CA ALA A 77 -11.00 -9.97 -1.61
C ALA A 77 -11.62 -9.39 -0.31
N GLU A 78 -12.90 -9.66 -0.04
CA GLU A 78 -13.62 -9.13 1.11
C GLU A 78 -12.89 -9.35 2.43
N ARG A 79 -12.78 -8.26 3.22
CA ARG A 79 -12.15 -8.18 4.55
C ARG A 79 -10.64 -8.37 4.58
N PHE A 80 -9.97 -8.54 3.43
CA PHE A 80 -8.52 -8.45 3.41
C PHE A 80 -8.07 -7.02 3.72
N VAL A 81 -7.07 -6.90 4.58
CA VAL A 81 -6.41 -5.64 4.92
C VAL A 81 -5.11 -5.52 4.14
N GLY A 82 -4.77 -4.33 3.70
CA GLY A 82 -3.49 -4.06 3.07
C GLY A 82 -2.93 -2.68 3.40
N PRO A 83 -1.60 -2.50 3.29
CA PRO A 83 -1.00 -1.18 3.37
C PRO A 83 -1.31 -0.39 2.09
N SER A 84 -1.61 0.88 2.23
CA SER A 84 -1.63 1.84 1.13
C SER A 84 -0.81 3.07 1.51
N GLN A 85 -0.21 3.71 0.53
CA GLN A 85 0.57 4.90 0.79
C GLN A 85 -0.17 6.19 0.41
N TRP A 86 -1.25 6.05 -0.31
CA TRP A 86 -2.11 7.16 -0.73
C TRP A 86 -3.43 6.61 -1.27
N GLU A 87 -4.50 7.32 -1.00
CA GLU A 87 -5.81 7.09 -1.60
C GLU A 87 -6.36 8.41 -2.12
N PRO A 88 -7.18 8.41 -3.19
CA PRO A 88 -7.73 9.65 -3.77
C PRO A 88 -8.49 10.53 -2.77
N VAL A 89 -8.99 9.94 -1.70
CA VAL A 89 -9.75 10.62 -0.63
C VAL A 89 -8.85 11.17 0.49
N SER A 90 -7.58 10.72 0.57
CA SER A 90 -6.59 11.32 1.46
C SER A 90 -6.08 12.62 0.86
N GLN A 91 -6.89 13.68 0.99
CA GLN A 91 -6.56 14.98 0.43
C GLN A 91 -5.50 15.66 1.28
N HIS A 92 -4.41 16.05 0.63
CA HIS A 92 -3.40 16.94 1.18
C HIS A 92 -3.38 18.19 0.32
N GLU A 93 -3.43 19.36 0.95
CA GLU A 93 -3.14 20.62 0.27
C GLU A 93 -1.63 20.69 0.05
N PRO A 94 -1.16 20.66 -1.20
CA PRO A 94 0.28 20.65 -1.47
C PRO A 94 0.88 22.06 -1.35
N ASP A 95 2.05 22.15 -0.71
CA ASP A 95 2.87 23.36 -0.79
C ASP A 95 3.52 23.48 -2.17
N TYR A 96 3.71 22.34 -2.84
CA TYR A 96 4.38 22.25 -4.13
C TYR A 96 3.73 21.22 -5.05
N GLY A 97 3.57 21.60 -6.33
CA GLY A 97 3.03 20.74 -7.38
C GLY A 97 1.50 20.73 -7.44
N PRO A 98 0.92 19.82 -8.22
CA PRO A 98 -0.52 19.74 -8.44
C PRO A 98 -1.26 19.14 -7.23
N THR A 99 -2.58 19.43 -7.15
CA THR A 99 -3.48 18.80 -6.19
C THR A 99 -3.79 17.34 -6.57
N SER A 100 -4.33 16.55 -5.61
CA SER A 100 -4.79 15.17 -5.88
C SER A 100 -5.81 15.11 -7.02
N GLU A 101 -6.74 16.07 -7.08
CA GLU A 101 -7.74 16.13 -8.14
C GLU A 101 -7.12 16.35 -9.53
N GLN A 102 -6.14 17.26 -9.62
CA GLN A 102 -5.42 17.52 -10.88
C GLN A 102 -4.63 16.28 -11.34
N VAL A 103 -3.94 15.59 -10.43
CA VAL A 103 -3.19 14.37 -10.76
C VAL A 103 -4.13 13.26 -11.22
N VAL A 104 -5.21 12.99 -10.49
CA VAL A 104 -6.21 11.98 -10.87
C VAL A 104 -6.85 12.34 -12.21
N GLY A 105 -7.15 13.61 -12.43
CA GLY A 105 -7.70 14.12 -13.71
C GLY A 105 -6.76 13.87 -14.88
N SER A 106 -5.48 14.20 -14.72
CA SER A 106 -4.45 13.97 -15.75
C SER A 106 -4.29 12.47 -16.07
N LEU A 107 -4.12 11.64 -15.05
CA LEU A 107 -3.98 10.19 -15.25
C LEU A 107 -5.21 9.56 -15.93
N ARG A 108 -6.41 10.04 -15.63
CA ARG A 108 -7.64 9.59 -16.31
C ARG A 108 -7.69 10.01 -17.77
N GLN A 109 -7.22 11.20 -18.10
CA GLN A 109 -7.11 11.67 -19.49
C GLN A 109 -6.13 10.80 -20.30
N ASP A 110 -5.08 10.28 -19.66
CA ASP A 110 -4.14 9.34 -20.25
C ASP A 110 -4.67 7.89 -20.33
N GLY A 111 -5.95 7.67 -19.99
CA GLY A 111 -6.63 6.39 -20.12
C GLY A 111 -6.61 5.51 -18.87
N HIS A 112 -6.07 5.99 -17.75
CA HIS A 112 -6.07 5.27 -16.48
C HIS A 112 -7.40 5.47 -15.73
N LEU A 113 -8.36 4.58 -15.96
CA LEU A 113 -9.71 4.68 -15.37
C LEU A 113 -9.69 4.62 -13.84
N ARG A 114 -8.73 3.88 -13.27
CA ARG A 114 -8.53 3.73 -11.82
C ARG A 114 -7.13 4.15 -11.46
N VAL A 115 -7.02 5.12 -10.57
CA VAL A 115 -5.74 5.62 -10.07
C VAL A 115 -5.47 4.99 -8.72
N ASP A 116 -4.38 4.24 -8.63
CA ASP A 116 -3.95 3.53 -7.43
C ASP A 116 -2.65 4.13 -6.89
N TYR A 117 -2.33 3.86 -5.62
CA TYR A 117 -1.17 4.48 -4.98
C TYR A 117 0.16 4.26 -5.72
N PRO A 118 0.45 3.13 -6.39
CA PRO A 118 1.71 2.99 -7.14
C PRO A 118 1.84 3.99 -8.29
N MET A 119 0.73 4.32 -8.97
CA MET A 119 0.71 5.34 -10.04
C MET A 119 0.91 6.73 -9.45
N ALA A 120 0.17 7.04 -8.38
CA ALA A 120 0.32 8.29 -7.65
C ALA A 120 1.76 8.45 -7.10
N GLN A 121 2.36 7.37 -6.59
CA GLN A 121 3.74 7.36 -6.11
C GLN A 121 4.74 7.69 -7.21
N ALA A 122 4.58 7.10 -8.39
CA ALA A 122 5.45 7.39 -9.54
C ALA A 122 5.34 8.86 -9.98
N TYR A 123 4.12 9.41 -10.00
CA TYR A 123 3.90 10.82 -10.29
C TYR A 123 4.55 11.72 -9.22
N ALA A 124 4.32 11.42 -7.94
CA ALA A 124 4.90 12.17 -6.82
C ALA A 124 6.44 12.14 -6.84
N ALA A 125 7.05 11.02 -7.22
CA ALA A 125 8.50 10.94 -7.38
C ALA A 125 9.01 11.95 -8.43
N GLY A 126 8.29 12.11 -9.55
CA GLY A 126 8.59 13.15 -10.55
C GLY A 126 8.50 14.58 -9.99
N VAL A 127 7.44 14.86 -9.22
CA VAL A 127 7.23 16.18 -8.56
C VAL A 127 8.36 16.46 -7.56
N ILE A 128 8.78 15.47 -6.78
CA ILE A 128 9.88 15.61 -5.81
C ILE A 128 11.20 15.90 -6.53
N VAL A 129 11.51 15.15 -7.59
CA VAL A 129 12.73 15.39 -8.40
C VAL A 129 12.69 16.77 -9.02
N GLN A 130 11.57 17.21 -9.56
CA GLN A 130 11.40 18.57 -10.10
C GLN A 130 11.69 19.62 -9.04
N ARG A 131 11.14 19.51 -7.84
CA ARG A 131 11.41 20.46 -6.74
C ARG A 131 12.88 20.52 -6.37
N CYS A 132 13.55 19.36 -6.32
CA CYS A 132 14.99 19.32 -6.04
C CYS A 132 15.81 19.97 -7.17
N LEU A 133 15.45 19.75 -8.43
CA LEU A 133 16.12 20.36 -9.58
C LEU A 133 15.98 21.89 -9.57
N GLU A 134 14.81 22.41 -9.24
CA GLU A 134 14.55 23.85 -9.12
C GLU A 134 15.38 24.48 -7.99
N GLU A 135 15.56 23.77 -6.87
CA GLU A 135 16.36 24.23 -5.74
C GLU A 135 17.84 24.40 -6.11
N ILE A 136 18.40 23.44 -6.81
CA ILE A 136 19.85 23.41 -7.08
C ILE A 136 20.25 23.93 -8.46
N GLY A 137 19.30 24.08 -9.38
CA GLY A 137 19.55 24.56 -10.74
C GLY A 137 20.46 23.65 -11.58
N SER A 138 20.63 22.39 -11.21
CA SER A 138 21.51 21.44 -11.93
C SER A 138 21.00 20.00 -11.82
N ALA A 139 21.46 19.11 -12.71
CA ALA A 139 21.15 17.66 -12.69
C ALA A 139 22.27 16.82 -12.06
N ASN A 140 23.10 17.42 -11.21
CA ASN A 140 24.16 16.68 -10.50
C ASN A 140 23.53 15.75 -9.46
N SER A 141 23.82 14.45 -9.54
CA SER A 141 23.19 13.42 -8.69
C SER A 141 23.48 13.62 -7.20
N GLN A 142 24.70 14.06 -6.82
CA GLN A 142 25.04 14.30 -5.43
C GLN A 142 24.27 15.51 -4.89
N ALA A 143 24.24 16.62 -5.64
CA ALA A 143 23.51 17.82 -5.26
C ALA A 143 22.00 17.56 -5.16
N LEU A 144 21.42 16.71 -6.07
CA LEU A 144 20.03 16.30 -5.97
C LEU A 144 19.75 15.49 -4.70
N ARG A 145 20.65 14.58 -4.33
CA ARG A 145 20.53 13.81 -3.08
C ARG A 145 20.59 14.72 -1.86
N ASP A 146 21.54 15.65 -1.84
CA ASP A 146 21.72 16.60 -0.74
C ASP A 146 20.46 17.50 -0.60
N ALA A 147 19.93 18.00 -1.72
CA ALA A 147 18.68 18.74 -1.74
C ALA A 147 17.50 17.91 -1.20
N ALA A 148 17.33 16.67 -1.68
CA ALA A 148 16.27 15.79 -1.21
C ALA A 148 16.36 15.51 0.29
N SER A 149 17.58 15.42 0.86
CA SER A 149 17.78 15.20 2.30
C SER A 149 17.58 16.44 3.16
N SER A 150 17.64 17.63 2.57
CA SER A 150 17.50 18.92 3.29
C SER A 150 16.09 19.55 3.15
N LEU A 151 15.38 19.25 2.07
CA LEU A 151 14.06 19.82 1.80
C LEU A 151 12.95 19.12 2.60
N THR A 152 12.02 19.93 3.09
CA THR A 152 10.75 19.47 3.67
C THR A 152 9.63 20.25 3.03
N PHE A 153 8.67 19.58 2.42
CA PHE A 153 7.50 20.18 1.77
C PHE A 153 6.38 19.15 1.62
N SER A 154 5.18 19.60 1.30
CA SER A 154 4.07 18.73 1.00
C SER A 154 3.77 18.66 -0.50
N THR A 155 3.35 17.50 -0.96
CA THR A 155 2.78 17.26 -2.29
C THR A 155 1.37 16.69 -2.13
N PHE A 156 0.64 16.52 -3.23
CA PHE A 156 -0.64 15.81 -3.21
C PHE A 156 -0.55 14.41 -2.58
N TYR A 157 0.65 13.81 -2.57
CA TYR A 157 0.93 12.48 -2.03
C TYR A 157 1.22 12.50 -0.52
N GLY A 158 1.33 13.67 0.08
CA GLY A 158 1.64 13.92 1.49
C GLY A 158 2.99 14.58 1.70
N ASN A 159 3.39 14.69 2.96
CA ASN A 159 4.63 15.35 3.35
C ASN A 159 5.84 14.55 2.87
N PHE A 160 6.80 15.28 2.30
CA PHE A 160 8.10 14.76 1.92
C PHE A 160 9.14 15.23 2.93
N GLN A 161 9.81 14.29 3.54
CA GLN A 161 10.95 14.50 4.43
C GLN A 161 11.79 13.24 4.46
N ILE A 162 13.07 13.35 4.20
CA ILE A 162 14.04 12.25 4.24
C ILE A 162 14.86 12.35 5.51
N ASP A 163 15.01 11.24 6.20
CA ASP A 163 16.03 11.10 7.24
C ASP A 163 17.40 11.08 6.56
N PRO A 164 18.29 12.04 6.86
CA PRO A 164 19.56 12.21 6.12
C PRO A 164 20.54 11.06 6.33
N ASP A 165 20.45 10.35 7.46
CA ASP A 165 21.37 9.27 7.81
C ASP A 165 20.97 7.96 7.12
N THR A 166 19.68 7.68 7.05
CA THR A 166 19.14 6.41 6.52
C THR A 166 18.61 6.51 5.09
N GLY A 167 18.27 7.71 4.61
CA GLY A 167 17.60 7.93 3.34
C GLY A 167 16.12 7.53 3.33
N ILE A 168 15.55 7.21 4.49
CA ILE A 168 14.16 6.78 4.63
C ILE A 168 13.22 7.99 4.62
N GLN A 169 12.12 7.88 3.89
CA GLN A 169 11.03 8.86 3.94
C GLN A 169 10.30 8.75 5.30
N VAL A 170 10.31 9.85 6.08
CA VAL A 170 9.74 9.93 7.44
C VAL A 170 8.62 10.96 7.57
N GLY A 171 8.31 11.70 6.52
CA GLY A 171 7.33 12.80 6.58
C GLY A 171 5.87 12.37 6.60
N ARG A 172 5.58 11.07 6.41
CA ARG A 172 4.20 10.55 6.37
C ARG A 172 4.09 9.12 6.86
N GLU A 173 2.90 8.75 7.25
CA GLU A 173 2.55 7.40 7.70
C GLU A 173 1.88 6.59 6.59
N THR A 174 1.99 5.26 6.69
CA THR A 174 1.29 4.32 5.81
C THR A 174 -0.19 4.23 6.24
N LEU A 175 -1.09 4.19 5.28
CA LEU A 175 -2.51 3.91 5.50
C LEU A 175 -2.72 2.40 5.61
N LEU A 176 -3.74 1.97 6.36
CA LEU A 176 -4.32 0.65 6.22
C LEU A 176 -5.69 0.77 5.55
N VAL A 177 -5.88 -0.06 4.55
CA VAL A 177 -7.14 -0.16 3.83
C VAL A 177 -7.72 -1.56 3.99
N GLN A 178 -9.04 -1.67 3.91
CA GLN A 178 -9.75 -2.95 3.90
C GLN A 178 -10.74 -2.98 2.73
N TRP A 179 -10.86 -4.13 2.09
CA TRP A 179 -11.90 -4.37 1.09
C TRP A 179 -13.22 -4.66 1.80
N GLN A 180 -14.22 -3.83 1.56
CA GLN A 180 -15.56 -3.94 2.13
C GLN A 180 -16.61 -3.66 1.03
N GLU A 181 -17.49 -4.61 0.77
CA GLU A 181 -18.52 -4.52 -0.27
C GLU A 181 -17.95 -4.15 -1.65
N GLY A 182 -16.78 -4.74 -1.99
CA GLY A 182 -16.08 -4.49 -3.25
C GLY A 182 -15.40 -3.12 -3.35
N ARG A 183 -15.35 -2.34 -2.25
CA ARG A 183 -14.69 -1.03 -2.16
C ARG A 183 -13.47 -1.09 -1.28
N LYS A 184 -12.43 -0.39 -1.65
CA LYS A 184 -11.23 -0.20 -0.84
C LYS A 184 -11.43 1.00 0.08
N LEU A 185 -11.53 0.78 1.38
CA LEU A 185 -11.81 1.82 2.38
C LEU A 185 -10.63 1.97 3.34
N ILE A 186 -10.27 3.21 3.68
CA ILE A 186 -9.26 3.49 4.71
C ILE A 186 -9.87 3.12 6.07
N VAL A 187 -9.17 2.23 6.80
CA VAL A 187 -9.56 1.81 8.15
C VAL A 187 -8.57 2.30 9.22
N TRP A 188 -7.43 2.84 8.81
CA TRP A 188 -6.45 3.50 9.68
C TRP A 188 -5.56 4.45 8.86
N PRO A 189 -5.11 5.59 9.38
CA PRO A 189 -5.25 6.10 10.76
C PRO A 189 -6.64 6.67 11.05
N PRO A 190 -6.98 6.86 12.35
CA PRO A 190 -8.32 7.30 12.76
C PRO A 190 -8.79 8.60 12.11
N GLN A 191 -7.88 9.53 11.83
CA GLN A 191 -8.18 10.84 11.23
C GLN A 191 -8.67 10.75 9.77
N LEU A 192 -8.31 9.67 9.08
CA LEU A 192 -8.63 9.44 7.66
C LEU A 192 -9.59 8.25 7.47
N THR A 193 -9.99 7.59 8.56
CA THR A 193 -10.85 6.41 8.51
C THR A 193 -12.18 6.73 7.82
N GLN A 194 -12.51 5.95 6.78
CA GLN A 194 -13.76 6.05 6.05
C GLN A 194 -14.83 5.11 6.62
N ASP A 195 -14.42 3.98 7.17
CA ASP A 195 -15.30 3.03 7.82
C ASP A 195 -14.54 2.22 8.89
N ALA A 196 -15.26 1.58 9.80
CA ALA A 196 -14.69 0.72 10.82
C ALA A 196 -14.07 -0.54 10.20
N LEU A 197 -12.97 -1.02 10.80
CA LEU A 197 -12.41 -2.32 10.45
C LEU A 197 -13.45 -3.42 10.71
N VAL A 198 -13.79 -4.20 9.70
CA VAL A 198 -14.65 -5.37 9.84
C VAL A 198 -13.82 -6.54 10.37
N TYR A 199 -14.20 -7.03 11.54
CA TYR A 199 -13.56 -8.11 12.27
C TYR A 199 -14.62 -9.08 12.81
N PRO A 200 -14.39 -10.42 12.83
CA PRO A 200 -13.23 -11.12 12.27
C PRO A 200 -13.25 -11.17 10.73
N TRP A 201 -12.10 -11.60 10.15
CA TRP A 201 -11.98 -11.76 8.70
C TRP A 201 -12.98 -12.80 8.17
N ARG A 202 -13.07 -13.99 8.79
CA ARG A 202 -14.05 -15.05 8.48
C ARG A 202 -14.21 -16.01 9.66
#